data_d78d7681fe1c9818543a3057ffe9bcc5
#
_entry.id   d78d7681fe1c9818543a3057ffe9bcc5
#
_cell.length_a   1.000
_cell.length_b   1.000
_cell.length_c   1.000
_cell.angle_alpha   90.00
_cell.angle_beta   90.00
_cell.angle_gamma   90.00
#
_symmetry.space_group_name_H-M   'P 1'
#
loop_
_entity.id
_entity.type
_entity.pdbx_description
1 polymer ?
#
loop_
_entity_poly.entity_id
_entity_poly.type
_entity_poly.pdbx_seq_one_letter_code
_entity_poly.pdbx_strand_id
1 'polypeptide(L)'
;MKLRVVVLGLLLIVGRVFSTTAGEPVAHDRGKLSEDKMTRWFDLKVLDVEGQAWSETKAPFDRFPAKAEKKVREAVWGLSRHSAGLCTRFETSARTIKARWTLTAARLEMPHMPATGVSGLDLYVKSEDGFWRWLAVGQPKAQTNEVTLVSSLPAGTHEFLLYLPLYNGVSSVEIGLSADAKLSKAEPYKNEDGSLRKPIVFYGTSITQGGCASRPGMVHTAILQRRLDHPVVNLGFSGNGKMEMEVVELMAEIDASCYVIDCLPNLEPKEVTERTEPLVRKLREARPKTPILLVEDRSYSDAFLVTSKRERNEYSRHALHSAHARLRGDGVEGLFYLDGDFLLGADNEGTVDSSHPTDLGFFRQADAFEQVLRPILFGEK
;
A
#
# COMPACT_ATOMS: atom_id res chain seq x y z
N MET A 1 12.84 -60.80 -31.40
CA MET A 1 12.59 -60.63 -29.97
C MET A 1 13.34 -59.39 -29.50
N LYS A 2 12.65 -58.22 -29.41
CA LYS A 2 13.31 -56.93 -29.01
C LYS A 2 12.87 -56.61 -27.56
N LEU A 3 13.85 -56.63 -26.66
CA LEU A 3 13.69 -56.34 -25.24
C LEU A 3 13.50 -54.82 -25.06
N ARG A 4 12.33 -54.39 -24.52
CA ARG A 4 12.09 -53.03 -24.13
C ARG A 4 12.49 -52.86 -22.65
N VAL A 5 13.53 -52.06 -22.42
CA VAL A 5 13.91 -51.64 -21.08
C VAL A 5 13.03 -50.40 -20.72
N VAL A 6 12.21 -50.56 -19.67
CA VAL A 6 11.45 -49.44 -19.07
C VAL A 6 12.29 -48.88 -17.95
N VAL A 7 12.78 -47.66 -18.12
CA VAL A 7 13.45 -46.91 -17.06
C VAL A 7 12.37 -46.17 -16.26
N LEU A 8 12.14 -46.62 -15.02
CA LEU A 8 11.29 -45.92 -14.06
C LEU A 8 12.12 -44.79 -13.44
N GLY A 9 11.82 -43.54 -13.84
CA GLY A 9 12.40 -42.35 -13.22
C GLY A 9 11.71 -42.08 -11.87
N LEU A 10 12.45 -42.22 -10.78
CA LEU A 10 12.01 -41.82 -9.44
C LEU A 10 12.09 -40.29 -9.35
N LEU A 11 10.94 -39.62 -9.35
CA LEU A 11 10.85 -38.19 -9.04
C LEU A 11 11.01 -37.99 -7.52
N LEU A 12 12.19 -37.58 -7.09
CA LEU A 12 12.41 -37.12 -5.72
C LEU A 12 11.71 -35.74 -5.57
N ILE A 13 10.52 -35.73 -4.97
CA ILE A 13 9.90 -34.51 -4.48
C ILE A 13 10.68 -34.07 -3.23
N VAL A 14 11.63 -33.16 -3.40
CA VAL A 14 12.28 -32.47 -2.27
C VAL A 14 11.23 -31.49 -1.71
N GLY A 15 10.47 -31.93 -0.72
CA GLY A 15 9.63 -31.05 0.08
C GLY A 15 10.52 -30.01 0.79
N ARG A 16 10.47 -28.75 0.36
CA ARG A 16 11.02 -27.65 1.15
C ARG A 16 10.18 -27.56 2.44
N VAL A 17 10.74 -28.02 3.54
CA VAL A 17 10.22 -27.74 4.88
C VAL A 17 10.50 -26.25 5.11
N PHE A 18 9.49 -25.40 4.91
CA PHE A 18 9.54 -24.03 5.38
C PHE A 18 9.52 -24.08 6.91
N SER A 19 10.67 -23.87 7.52
CA SER A 19 10.75 -23.58 8.96
C SER A 19 10.11 -22.20 9.14
N THR A 20 8.86 -22.14 9.57
CA THR A 20 8.24 -20.91 10.03
C THR A 20 8.89 -20.54 11.36
N THR A 21 9.81 -19.58 11.33
CA THR A 21 10.20 -18.89 12.56
C THR A 21 8.96 -18.14 13.02
N ALA A 22 8.42 -18.48 14.19
CA ALA A 22 7.29 -17.77 14.75
C ALA A 22 7.74 -16.34 15.11
N GLY A 23 6.92 -15.35 14.77
CA GLY A 23 7.21 -13.95 15.10
C GLY A 23 7.29 -13.72 16.63
N GLU A 24 7.72 -12.53 17.03
CA GLU A 24 7.89 -12.15 18.43
C GLU A 24 6.56 -12.27 19.21
N PRO A 25 6.48 -13.12 20.27
CA PRO A 25 5.27 -13.27 21.05
C PRO A 25 4.88 -11.97 21.79
N VAL A 26 3.60 -11.65 21.77
CA VAL A 26 3.03 -10.55 22.56
C VAL A 26 2.47 -11.11 23.86
N ALA A 27 3.00 -10.66 24.99
CA ALA A 27 2.57 -11.12 26.30
C ALA A 27 1.11 -10.72 26.59
N HIS A 28 0.36 -11.58 27.28
CA HIS A 28 -1.06 -11.36 27.60
C HIS A 28 -1.32 -10.09 28.42
N ASP A 29 -0.40 -9.69 29.28
CA ASP A 29 -0.50 -8.47 30.10
C ASP A 29 -0.41 -7.18 29.28
N ARG A 30 0.05 -7.23 28.03
CA ARG A 30 0.00 -6.13 27.07
C ARG A 30 -1.42 -5.86 26.54
N GLY A 31 -2.34 -6.80 26.75
CA GLY A 31 -3.75 -6.68 26.38
C GLY A 31 -4.66 -6.51 27.59
N LYS A 32 -5.77 -5.78 27.41
CA LYS A 32 -6.80 -5.55 28.43
C LYS A 32 -7.91 -6.58 28.31
N LEU A 33 -8.17 -7.33 29.39
CA LEU A 33 -9.26 -8.29 29.44
C LEU A 33 -10.61 -7.56 29.53
N SER A 34 -11.60 -8.00 28.74
CA SER A 34 -12.98 -7.51 28.82
C SER A 34 -13.64 -7.87 30.16
N GLU A 35 -14.72 -7.18 30.54
CA GLU A 35 -15.44 -7.42 31.80
C GLU A 35 -15.99 -8.86 31.92
N ASP A 36 -16.48 -9.40 30.81
CA ASP A 36 -16.97 -10.78 30.69
C ASP A 36 -15.85 -11.83 30.67
N LYS A 37 -14.60 -11.39 30.67
CA LYS A 37 -13.37 -12.21 30.59
C LYS A 37 -13.26 -13.11 29.37
N MET A 38 -14.05 -12.87 28.32
CA MET A 38 -14.05 -13.69 27.10
C MET A 38 -13.14 -13.13 26.00
N THR A 39 -12.88 -11.82 25.99
CA THR A 39 -12.09 -11.14 24.98
C THR A 39 -10.91 -10.39 25.60
N ARG A 40 -9.74 -10.55 25.01
CA ARG A 40 -8.57 -9.73 25.34
C ARG A 40 -8.32 -8.74 24.21
N TRP A 41 -8.32 -7.46 24.52
CA TRP A 41 -8.12 -6.37 23.60
C TRP A 41 -6.67 -5.90 23.60
N PHE A 42 -6.04 -5.86 22.43
CA PHE A 42 -4.68 -5.41 22.25
C PHE A 42 -4.70 -4.13 21.38
N ASP A 43 -4.12 -3.05 21.89
CA ASP A 43 -3.86 -1.85 21.10
C ASP A 43 -2.90 -2.21 19.94
N LEU A 44 -3.21 -1.74 18.75
CA LEU A 44 -2.39 -2.04 17.56
C LEU A 44 -0.93 -1.61 17.71
N LYS A 45 -0.65 -0.64 18.58
CA LYS A 45 0.71 -0.19 18.90
C LYS A 45 1.60 -1.25 19.59
N VAL A 46 1.03 -2.34 20.11
CA VAL A 46 1.85 -3.47 20.62
C VAL A 46 2.36 -4.37 19.50
N LEU A 47 1.77 -4.22 18.31
CA LEU A 47 2.21 -4.81 17.06
C LEU A 47 2.97 -3.75 16.25
N ASP A 48 3.70 -4.19 15.24
CA ASP A 48 4.38 -3.25 14.36
C ASP A 48 3.37 -2.64 13.38
N VAL A 49 3.35 -1.29 13.29
CA VAL A 49 2.57 -0.57 12.28
C VAL A 49 3.42 -0.44 11.03
N GLU A 50 3.05 -1.16 10.00
CA GLU A 50 3.70 -1.15 8.69
C GLU A 50 3.13 -0.03 7.80
N GLY A 51 3.91 0.38 6.79
CA GLY A 51 3.54 1.49 5.89
C GLY A 51 3.85 2.88 6.44
N GLN A 52 4.34 2.97 7.68
CA GLN A 52 4.80 4.20 8.32
C GLN A 52 6.32 4.32 8.16
N ALA A 53 6.77 5.41 7.50
CA ALA A 53 8.19 5.59 7.22
C ALA A 53 8.95 6.33 8.33
N TRP A 54 8.25 6.97 9.26
CA TRP A 54 8.83 7.73 10.38
C TRP A 54 8.17 7.34 11.70
N SER A 55 8.98 7.18 12.74
CA SER A 55 8.52 6.87 14.09
C SER A 55 8.02 8.11 14.86
N GLU A 56 8.55 9.30 14.54
CA GLU A 56 8.24 10.56 15.25
C GLU A 56 7.03 11.27 14.61
N THR A 57 5.87 10.64 14.65
CA THR A 57 4.61 11.20 14.15
C THR A 57 3.87 11.98 15.23
N LYS A 58 2.97 12.91 14.85
CA LYS A 58 2.17 13.70 15.80
C LYS A 58 1.08 12.86 16.48
N ALA A 59 0.52 11.89 15.74
CA ALA A 59 -0.37 10.87 16.29
C ALA A 59 0.06 9.49 15.75
N PRO A 60 -0.26 8.38 16.46
CA PRO A 60 0.31 7.06 16.18
C PRO A 60 0.09 6.54 14.77
N PHE A 61 -0.99 6.97 14.11
CA PHE A 61 -1.38 6.48 12.79
C PHE A 61 -1.34 7.58 11.72
N ASP A 62 -0.47 8.57 11.92
CA ASP A 62 -0.15 9.57 10.89
C ASP A 62 0.88 9.01 9.91
N ARG A 63 0.82 9.46 8.66
CA ARG A 63 1.76 9.05 7.61
C ARG A 63 3.03 9.88 7.56
N PHE A 64 2.98 11.15 8.00
CA PHE A 64 4.13 12.04 8.05
C PHE A 64 4.68 12.25 9.46
N PRO A 65 5.98 12.55 9.58
CA PRO A 65 6.58 12.92 10.86
C PRO A 65 6.05 14.27 11.36
N ALA A 66 6.03 14.48 12.67
CA ALA A 66 5.52 15.70 13.30
C ALA A 66 6.17 16.98 12.74
N LYS A 67 7.46 16.93 12.37
CA LYS A 67 8.19 18.07 11.78
C LYS A 67 7.63 18.55 10.44
N ALA A 68 6.83 17.71 9.75
CA ALA A 68 6.24 18.06 8.47
C ALA A 68 5.11 19.12 8.60
N GLU A 69 4.48 19.24 9.79
CA GLU A 69 3.33 20.14 10.02
C GLU A 69 3.56 21.60 9.58
N LYS A 70 4.78 22.10 9.74
CA LYS A 70 5.14 23.49 9.37
C LYS A 70 5.98 23.57 8.09
N LYS A 71 6.23 22.43 7.46
CA LYS A 71 7.11 22.34 6.30
C LYS A 71 6.31 22.17 5.01
N VAL A 72 5.32 21.28 5.01
CA VAL A 72 4.46 21.04 3.85
C VAL A 72 3.23 21.94 3.88
N ARG A 73 2.54 22.10 2.74
CA ARG A 73 1.27 22.84 2.69
C ARG A 73 0.24 22.23 3.66
N GLU A 74 -0.61 23.09 4.23
CA GLU A 74 -1.67 22.69 5.18
C GLU A 74 -2.55 21.56 4.64
N ALA A 75 -2.94 21.59 3.37
CA ALA A 75 -3.73 20.56 2.74
C ALA A 75 -3.00 19.21 2.70
N VAL A 76 -1.70 19.18 2.41
CA VAL A 76 -0.86 17.97 2.43
C VAL A 76 -0.72 17.45 3.85
N TRP A 77 -0.47 18.36 4.82
CA TRP A 77 -0.43 17.99 6.23
C TRP A 77 -1.75 17.38 6.70
N GLY A 78 -2.89 18.02 6.42
CA GLY A 78 -4.20 17.49 6.75
C GLY A 78 -4.45 16.09 6.19
N LEU A 79 -4.11 15.87 4.92
CA LEU A 79 -4.23 14.56 4.27
C LEU A 79 -3.26 13.50 4.84
N SER A 80 -2.09 13.90 5.32
CA SER A 80 -1.13 12.98 5.95
C SER A 80 -1.63 12.39 7.26
N ARG A 81 -2.69 12.98 7.85
CA ARG A 81 -3.37 12.48 9.05
C ARG A 81 -4.39 11.36 8.75
N HIS A 82 -4.69 11.09 7.48
CA HIS A 82 -5.41 9.89 7.08
C HIS A 82 -4.46 8.69 7.11
N SER A 83 -5.00 7.50 7.44
CA SER A 83 -4.19 6.30 7.70
C SER A 83 -3.98 5.43 6.45
N ALA A 84 -4.11 6.00 5.24
CA ALA A 84 -3.98 5.29 3.97
C ALA A 84 -2.64 4.55 3.85
N GLY A 85 -2.70 3.25 3.54
CA GLY A 85 -1.53 2.40 3.39
C GLY A 85 -0.92 1.90 4.70
N LEU A 86 -1.38 2.38 5.87
CA LEU A 86 -0.96 1.82 7.15
C LEU A 86 -1.68 0.49 7.38
N CYS A 87 -0.94 -0.47 7.91
CA CYS A 87 -1.45 -1.80 8.23
C CYS A 87 -0.65 -2.44 9.36
N THR A 88 -1.09 -3.60 9.80
CA THR A 88 -0.34 -4.46 10.72
C THR A 88 -0.47 -5.91 10.31
N ARG A 89 0.61 -6.67 10.44
CA ARG A 89 0.60 -8.13 10.33
C ARG A 89 0.78 -8.73 11.70
N PHE A 90 0.04 -9.81 11.96
CA PHE A 90 0.13 -10.53 13.22
C PHE A 90 -0.24 -12.00 13.06
N GLU A 91 0.24 -12.83 13.96
CA GLU A 91 -0.14 -14.24 14.05
C GLU A 91 -0.98 -14.48 15.29
N THR A 92 -2.04 -15.27 15.18
CA THR A 92 -2.84 -15.67 16.33
C THR A 92 -3.47 -17.04 16.18
N SER A 93 -3.67 -17.71 17.32
CA SER A 93 -4.46 -18.96 17.42
C SER A 93 -5.94 -18.70 17.73
N ALA A 94 -6.39 -17.44 17.73
CA ALA A 94 -7.77 -17.09 18.01
C ALA A 94 -8.72 -17.62 16.92
N ARG A 95 -9.85 -18.17 17.35
CA ARG A 95 -10.93 -18.62 16.44
C ARG A 95 -11.94 -17.52 16.15
N THR A 96 -11.82 -16.38 16.83
CA THR A 96 -12.63 -15.19 16.61
C THR A 96 -11.73 -13.96 16.71
N ILE A 97 -11.83 -13.07 15.72
CA ILE A 97 -11.14 -11.79 15.69
C ILE A 97 -12.19 -10.69 15.70
N LYS A 98 -12.10 -9.81 16.67
CA LYS A 98 -12.87 -8.57 16.76
C LYS A 98 -11.96 -7.38 16.49
N ALA A 99 -12.54 -6.27 16.13
CA ALA A 99 -11.84 -5.00 16.05
C ALA A 99 -12.68 -3.89 16.67
N ARG A 100 -12.01 -2.92 17.30
CA ARG A 100 -12.60 -1.63 17.63
C ARG A 100 -11.65 -0.51 17.24
N TRP A 101 -12.23 0.55 16.68
CA TRP A 101 -11.44 1.68 16.24
C TRP A 101 -12.22 2.98 16.39
N THR A 102 -11.48 4.05 16.63
CA THR A 102 -12.03 5.41 16.71
C THR A 102 -11.43 6.24 15.59
N LEU A 103 -12.30 6.80 14.77
CA LEU A 103 -11.96 7.66 13.64
C LEU A 103 -11.66 9.09 14.11
N THR A 104 -10.80 9.80 13.39
CA THR A 104 -10.49 11.20 13.68
C THR A 104 -11.60 12.16 13.21
N ALA A 105 -12.38 11.76 12.21
CA ALA A 105 -13.51 12.52 11.68
C ALA A 105 -14.81 11.69 11.72
N ALA A 106 -15.94 12.36 12.00
CA ALA A 106 -17.24 11.72 12.05
C ALA A 106 -17.82 11.34 10.67
N ARG A 107 -17.30 11.93 9.59
CA ARG A 107 -17.70 11.59 8.22
C ARG A 107 -17.21 10.20 7.85
N LEU A 108 -18.14 9.28 7.56
CA LEU A 108 -17.82 7.88 7.31
C LEU A 108 -17.57 7.54 5.84
N GLU A 109 -18.17 8.28 4.92
CA GLU A 109 -18.21 7.98 3.49
C GLU A 109 -18.08 9.26 2.64
N MET A 110 -17.92 9.08 1.33
CA MET A 110 -17.96 10.16 0.34
C MET A 110 -18.94 9.79 -0.78
N PRO A 111 -19.48 10.75 -1.55
CA PRO A 111 -20.49 10.46 -2.59
C PRO A 111 -20.06 9.40 -3.61
N HIS A 112 -18.77 9.25 -3.85
CA HIS A 112 -18.16 8.35 -4.82
C HIS A 112 -17.30 7.25 -4.17
N MET A 113 -17.32 7.13 -2.83
CA MET A 113 -16.50 6.15 -2.12
C MET A 113 -17.25 5.63 -0.87
N PRO A 114 -17.44 4.29 -0.73
CA PRO A 114 -18.21 3.73 0.37
C PRO A 114 -17.49 3.90 1.72
N ALA A 115 -18.27 3.82 2.80
CA ALA A 115 -17.76 3.90 4.16
C ALA A 115 -16.70 2.84 4.46
N THR A 116 -16.79 1.66 3.87
CA THR A 116 -15.79 0.59 4.00
C THR A 116 -14.42 0.97 3.46
N GLY A 117 -14.35 1.79 2.42
CA GLY A 117 -13.09 2.32 1.88
C GLY A 117 -12.61 3.56 2.64
N VAL A 118 -13.52 4.52 2.90
CA VAL A 118 -13.19 5.79 3.57
C VAL A 118 -12.72 5.54 5.00
N SER A 119 -13.47 4.73 5.78
CA SER A 119 -13.39 4.65 7.24
C SER A 119 -13.33 3.22 7.79
N GLY A 120 -13.33 2.20 6.93
CA GLY A 120 -13.35 0.80 7.32
C GLY A 120 -11.97 0.21 7.57
N LEU A 121 -11.96 -0.95 8.24
CA LEU A 121 -10.80 -1.83 8.37
C LEU A 121 -10.92 -2.97 7.37
N ASP A 122 -9.79 -3.53 6.88
CA ASP A 122 -9.81 -4.58 5.87
C ASP A 122 -8.86 -5.72 6.26
N LEU A 123 -9.40 -6.92 6.49
CA LEU A 123 -8.69 -8.06 7.03
C LEU A 123 -8.42 -9.12 5.96
N TYR A 124 -7.17 -9.53 5.87
CA TYR A 124 -6.69 -10.64 5.06
C TYR A 124 -6.08 -11.73 5.94
N VAL A 125 -6.03 -12.94 5.43
CA VAL A 125 -5.34 -14.08 6.03
C VAL A 125 -4.37 -14.67 5.02
N LYS A 126 -3.20 -15.12 5.47
CA LYS A 126 -2.26 -15.84 4.64
C LYS A 126 -2.68 -17.31 4.58
N SER A 127 -2.95 -17.82 3.38
CA SER A 127 -3.31 -19.21 3.17
C SER A 127 -2.09 -20.12 3.13
N GLU A 128 -2.29 -21.43 3.22
CA GLU A 128 -1.22 -22.44 3.25
C GLU A 128 -0.33 -22.42 1.99
N ASP A 129 -0.86 -21.95 0.86
CA ASP A 129 -0.13 -21.75 -0.39
C ASP A 129 0.76 -20.46 -0.38
N GLY A 130 0.75 -19.73 0.74
CA GLY A 130 1.54 -18.49 0.94
C GLY A 130 0.88 -17.22 0.38
N PHE A 131 -0.30 -17.31 -0.24
CA PHE A 131 -0.99 -16.15 -0.78
C PHE A 131 -1.93 -15.51 0.25
N TRP A 132 -2.02 -14.18 0.20
CA TRP A 132 -2.98 -13.42 0.98
C TRP A 132 -4.39 -13.55 0.39
N ARG A 133 -5.35 -13.99 1.21
CA ARG A 133 -6.77 -14.11 0.86
C ARG A 133 -7.58 -13.11 1.66
N TRP A 134 -8.51 -12.44 0.99
CA TRP A 134 -9.44 -11.57 1.70
C TRP A 134 -10.33 -12.37 2.64
N LEU A 135 -10.56 -11.82 3.84
CA LEU A 135 -11.33 -12.51 4.88
C LEU A 135 -12.55 -11.71 5.34
N ALA A 136 -12.36 -10.43 5.70
CA ALA A 136 -13.45 -9.64 6.28
C ALA A 136 -13.19 -8.14 6.13
N VAL A 137 -14.25 -7.34 6.25
CA VAL A 137 -14.20 -5.88 6.31
C VAL A 137 -14.91 -5.37 7.57
N GLY A 138 -14.26 -4.48 8.29
CA GLY A 138 -14.86 -3.73 9.39
C GLY A 138 -15.69 -2.58 8.84
N GLN A 139 -17.02 -2.72 8.85
CA GLN A 139 -17.95 -1.71 8.37
C GLN A 139 -18.17 -0.64 9.45
N PRO A 140 -17.77 0.62 9.24
CA PRO A 140 -18.01 1.67 10.22
C PRO A 140 -19.48 2.08 10.25
N LYS A 141 -20.02 2.30 11.46
CA LYS A 141 -21.39 2.80 11.68
C LYS A 141 -21.41 4.11 12.44
N ALA A 142 -20.31 4.46 13.08
CA ALA A 142 -20.12 5.66 13.87
C ALA A 142 -18.65 6.07 13.87
N GLN A 143 -18.32 7.15 14.56
CA GLN A 143 -16.93 7.56 14.74
C GLN A 143 -16.13 6.55 15.59
N THR A 144 -16.80 5.90 16.57
CA THR A 144 -16.23 4.78 17.34
C THR A 144 -17.00 3.51 17.01
N ASN A 145 -16.26 2.45 16.69
CA ASN A 145 -16.84 1.20 16.22
C ASN A 145 -16.27 0.01 16.99
N GLU A 146 -17.09 -1.02 17.17
CA GLU A 146 -16.69 -2.34 17.62
C GLU A 146 -17.46 -3.39 16.84
N VAL A 147 -16.74 -4.34 16.21
CA VAL A 147 -17.34 -5.40 15.39
C VAL A 147 -16.60 -6.72 15.57
N THR A 148 -17.31 -7.82 15.35
CA THR A 148 -16.66 -9.10 15.06
C THR A 148 -16.31 -9.15 13.59
N LEU A 149 -15.01 -9.18 13.25
CA LEU A 149 -14.55 -9.31 11.87
C LEU A 149 -14.79 -10.73 11.35
N VAL A 150 -14.39 -11.73 12.12
CA VAL A 150 -14.53 -13.13 11.76
C VAL A 150 -14.71 -14.00 13.00
N SER A 151 -15.42 -15.10 12.86
CA SER A 151 -15.60 -16.12 13.91
C SER A 151 -15.52 -17.52 13.30
N SER A 152 -15.40 -18.54 14.17
CA SER A 152 -15.34 -19.95 13.78
C SER A 152 -14.16 -20.30 12.87
N LEU A 153 -13.04 -19.60 13.01
CA LEU A 153 -11.80 -19.98 12.34
C LEU A 153 -11.38 -21.40 12.74
N PRO A 154 -10.71 -22.15 11.86
CA PRO A 154 -10.15 -23.46 12.20
C PRO A 154 -9.12 -23.32 13.33
N ALA A 155 -8.88 -24.43 14.04
CA ALA A 155 -7.82 -24.48 15.03
C ALA A 155 -6.45 -24.37 14.34
N GLY A 156 -5.51 -23.68 14.99
CA GLY A 156 -4.17 -23.45 14.48
C GLY A 156 -3.78 -21.97 14.61
N THR A 157 -2.54 -21.67 14.31
CA THR A 157 -2.03 -20.28 14.22
C THR A 157 -2.07 -19.86 12.77
N HIS A 158 -2.63 -18.68 12.52
CA HIS A 158 -2.72 -18.09 11.18
C HIS A 158 -2.12 -16.69 11.20
N GLU A 159 -1.50 -16.30 10.09
CA GLU A 159 -0.98 -14.95 9.86
C GLU A 159 -2.08 -14.08 9.23
N PHE A 160 -2.31 -12.89 9.79
CA PHE A 160 -3.31 -11.93 9.35
C PHE A 160 -2.66 -10.61 8.98
N LEU A 161 -3.33 -9.86 8.08
CA LEU A 161 -2.96 -8.52 7.65
C LEU A 161 -4.19 -7.62 7.74
N LEU A 162 -4.13 -6.60 8.58
CA LEU A 162 -5.21 -5.65 8.82
C LEU A 162 -4.81 -4.28 8.29
N TYR A 163 -5.52 -3.80 7.26
CA TYR A 163 -5.37 -2.44 6.72
C TYR A 163 -6.25 -1.44 7.42
N LEU A 164 -5.74 -0.20 7.55
CA LEU A 164 -6.42 0.95 8.13
C LEU A 164 -7.14 1.79 7.07
N PRO A 165 -8.06 2.71 7.46
CA PRO A 165 -8.86 3.53 6.57
C PRO A 165 -8.06 4.38 5.57
N LEU A 166 -8.65 4.63 4.38
CA LEU A 166 -7.98 5.37 3.30
C LEU A 166 -8.20 6.89 3.37
N TYR A 167 -9.41 7.34 3.73
CA TYR A 167 -9.79 8.76 3.68
C TYR A 167 -10.25 9.30 5.05
N ASN A 168 -9.95 8.56 6.12
CA ASN A 168 -10.10 8.97 7.51
C ASN A 168 -8.85 8.57 8.28
N GLY A 169 -8.51 9.29 9.32
CA GLY A 169 -7.50 8.87 10.28
C GLY A 169 -8.13 8.02 11.38
N VAL A 170 -7.31 7.28 12.09
CA VAL A 170 -7.70 6.62 13.32
C VAL A 170 -6.90 7.16 14.50
N SER A 171 -7.58 7.39 15.62
CA SER A 171 -6.94 7.80 16.88
C SER A 171 -6.60 6.60 17.76
N SER A 172 -7.34 5.50 17.61
CA SER A 172 -7.11 4.23 18.27
C SER A 172 -7.61 3.08 17.41
N VAL A 173 -6.89 1.96 17.44
CA VAL A 173 -7.29 0.69 16.86
C VAL A 173 -6.87 -0.42 17.81
N GLU A 174 -7.77 -1.35 18.10
CA GLU A 174 -7.50 -2.54 18.89
C GLU A 174 -8.05 -3.78 18.21
N ILE A 175 -7.34 -4.88 18.34
CA ILE A 175 -7.84 -6.21 17.99
C ILE A 175 -8.28 -6.94 19.27
N GLY A 176 -9.45 -7.57 19.19
CA GLY A 176 -10.02 -8.39 20.26
C GLY A 176 -9.93 -9.86 19.90
N LEU A 177 -9.26 -10.63 20.74
CA LEU A 177 -9.05 -12.06 20.57
C LEU A 177 -9.67 -12.83 21.73
N SER A 178 -9.90 -14.14 21.61
CA SER A 178 -10.27 -14.99 22.74
C SER A 178 -9.23 -14.83 23.86
N ALA A 179 -9.67 -14.80 25.11
CA ALA A 179 -8.85 -14.40 26.27
C ALA A 179 -7.53 -15.19 26.43
N ASP A 180 -7.54 -16.44 26.00
CA ASP A 180 -6.43 -17.41 26.06
C ASP A 180 -5.66 -17.57 24.75
N ALA A 181 -6.07 -16.87 23.69
CA ALA A 181 -5.42 -16.99 22.39
C ALA A 181 -4.00 -16.42 22.42
N LYS A 182 -3.09 -17.10 21.73
CA LYS A 182 -1.74 -16.60 21.51
C LYS A 182 -1.78 -15.48 20.48
N LEU A 183 -0.93 -14.48 20.66
CA LEU A 183 -0.69 -13.38 19.73
C LEU A 183 0.82 -13.22 19.55
N SER A 184 1.26 -13.08 18.30
CA SER A 184 2.64 -12.73 17.96
C SER A 184 2.64 -11.64 16.89
N LYS A 185 3.69 -10.84 16.83
CA LYS A 185 3.99 -10.02 15.67
C LYS A 185 4.26 -10.95 14.49
N ALA A 186 4.01 -10.52 13.26
CA ALA A 186 4.47 -11.25 12.10
C ALA A 186 5.99 -11.07 11.90
N GLU A 187 6.62 -12.02 11.23
CA GLU A 187 8.01 -11.85 10.81
C GLU A 187 8.14 -10.64 9.88
N PRO A 188 9.16 -9.78 10.07
CA PRO A 188 9.39 -8.66 9.17
C PRO A 188 9.75 -9.17 7.77
N TYR A 189 9.49 -8.34 6.75
CA TYR A 189 9.89 -8.64 5.38
C TYR A 189 11.42 -8.73 5.28
N LYS A 190 11.95 -9.87 4.82
CA LYS A 190 13.38 -10.15 4.71
C LYS A 190 13.78 -10.51 3.29
N ASN A 191 14.96 -10.10 2.90
CA ASN A 191 15.66 -10.57 1.71
C ASN A 191 16.19 -12.01 1.92
N GLU A 192 16.66 -12.64 0.85
CA GLU A 192 17.25 -13.99 0.93
C GLU A 192 18.50 -14.05 1.84
N ASP A 193 19.23 -12.94 1.97
CA ASP A 193 20.38 -12.81 2.87
C ASP A 193 20.02 -12.53 4.33
N GLY A 194 18.72 -12.46 4.66
CA GLY A 194 18.20 -12.17 6.00
C GLY A 194 18.12 -10.68 6.35
N SER A 195 18.60 -9.76 5.51
CA SER A 195 18.45 -8.32 5.73
C SER A 195 16.98 -7.88 5.57
N LEU A 196 16.59 -6.80 6.26
CA LEU A 196 15.24 -6.25 6.14
C LEU A 196 15.03 -5.66 4.75
N ARG A 197 13.86 -5.93 4.15
CA ARG A 197 13.45 -5.30 2.89
C ARG A 197 13.16 -3.83 3.13
N LYS A 198 13.72 -2.97 2.29
CA LYS A 198 13.41 -1.54 2.26
C LYS A 198 12.06 -1.34 1.57
N PRO A 199 11.26 -0.33 1.96
CA PRO A 199 9.93 -0.14 1.38
C PRO A 199 9.98 0.37 -0.06
N ILE A 200 8.95 0.05 -0.84
CA ILE A 200 8.59 0.80 -2.04
C ILE A 200 7.84 2.06 -1.57
N VAL A 201 8.28 3.24 -1.97
CA VAL A 201 7.65 4.51 -1.59
C VAL A 201 6.87 5.07 -2.76
N PHE A 202 5.55 5.12 -2.64
CA PHE A 202 4.66 5.74 -3.63
C PHE A 202 4.36 7.19 -3.22
N TYR A 203 4.71 8.14 -4.06
CA TYR A 203 4.27 9.52 -3.96
C TYR A 203 3.28 9.83 -5.07
N GLY A 204 2.06 10.21 -4.72
CA GLY A 204 1.01 10.40 -5.70
C GLY A 204 -0.23 11.15 -5.20
N THR A 205 -1.32 10.92 -5.89
CA THR A 205 -2.56 11.68 -5.81
C THR A 205 -3.64 11.00 -4.97
N SER A 206 -4.92 11.34 -5.20
CA SER A 206 -6.09 10.61 -4.71
C SER A 206 -6.08 9.14 -5.12
N ILE A 207 -5.58 8.84 -6.32
CA ILE A 207 -5.49 7.48 -6.83
C ILE A 207 -4.52 6.65 -5.98
N THR A 208 -3.34 7.20 -5.70
CA THR A 208 -2.37 6.54 -4.81
C THR A 208 -2.89 6.44 -3.37
N GLN A 209 -3.58 7.49 -2.86
CA GLN A 209 -4.22 7.43 -1.54
C GLN A 209 -5.29 6.33 -1.47
N GLY A 210 -5.97 6.02 -2.57
CA GLY A 210 -6.96 4.97 -2.71
C GLY A 210 -8.38 5.47 -2.96
N GLY A 211 -8.52 6.63 -3.59
CA GLY A 211 -9.81 7.21 -3.96
C GLY A 211 -10.66 6.26 -4.79
N CYS A 212 -11.89 6.02 -4.33
CA CYS A 212 -12.90 5.13 -4.91
C CYS A 212 -12.68 3.62 -4.71
N ALA A 213 -11.62 3.19 -4.02
CA ALA A 213 -11.50 1.79 -3.61
C ALA A 213 -12.64 1.40 -2.66
N SER A 214 -13.24 0.23 -2.86
CA SER A 214 -14.34 -0.25 -2.02
C SER A 214 -13.94 -0.53 -0.58
N ARG A 215 -12.67 -0.84 -0.33
CA ARG A 215 -12.06 -1.15 0.97
C ARG A 215 -10.53 -0.97 0.90
N PRO A 216 -9.83 -0.78 2.03
CA PRO A 216 -8.42 -0.41 2.05
C PRO A 216 -7.47 -1.33 1.25
N GLY A 217 -7.66 -2.62 1.30
CA GLY A 217 -6.80 -3.57 0.60
C GLY A 217 -6.99 -3.62 -0.92
N MET A 218 -7.95 -2.86 -1.50
CA MET A 218 -8.18 -2.82 -2.94
C MET A 218 -7.36 -1.76 -3.67
N VAL A 219 -6.68 -0.86 -2.96
CA VAL A 219 -5.75 0.08 -3.59
C VAL A 219 -4.57 -0.67 -4.21
N HIS A 220 -4.12 -0.25 -5.38
CA HIS A 220 -2.99 -0.89 -6.09
C HIS A 220 -1.74 -1.02 -5.21
N THR A 221 -1.45 -0.04 -4.34
CA THR A 221 -0.32 -0.10 -3.41
C THR A 221 -0.45 -1.26 -2.41
N ALA A 222 -1.65 -1.50 -1.88
CA ALA A 222 -1.92 -2.63 -0.98
C ALA A 222 -1.94 -3.98 -1.73
N ILE A 223 -2.43 -4.01 -2.98
CA ILE A 223 -2.38 -5.19 -3.84
C ILE A 223 -0.93 -5.57 -4.11
N LEU A 224 -0.08 -4.59 -4.47
CA LEU A 224 1.35 -4.79 -4.73
C LEU A 224 2.10 -5.26 -3.47
N GLN A 225 1.80 -4.68 -2.29
CA GLN A 225 2.36 -5.15 -1.03
C GLN A 225 2.16 -6.67 -0.85
N ARG A 226 0.94 -7.15 -1.07
CA ARG A 226 0.61 -8.57 -0.92
C ARG A 226 1.21 -9.46 -2.01
N ARG A 227 1.23 -9.00 -3.27
CA ARG A 227 1.73 -9.79 -4.41
C ARG A 227 3.25 -9.87 -4.47
N LEU A 228 3.94 -8.80 -4.09
CA LEU A 228 5.39 -8.73 -4.07
C LEU A 228 5.98 -9.21 -2.73
N ASP A 229 5.13 -9.48 -1.74
CA ASP A 229 5.53 -9.74 -0.35
C ASP A 229 6.58 -8.69 0.11
N HIS A 230 6.24 -7.40 -0.05
CA HIS A 230 7.19 -6.29 0.08
C HIS A 230 6.57 -5.12 0.83
N PRO A 231 7.29 -4.46 1.76
CA PRO A 231 6.74 -3.32 2.48
C PRO A 231 6.49 -2.14 1.52
N VAL A 232 5.37 -1.45 1.71
CA VAL A 232 4.97 -0.30 0.89
C VAL A 232 4.65 0.89 1.79
N VAL A 233 5.14 2.08 1.43
CA VAL A 233 4.79 3.36 2.03
C VAL A 233 3.92 4.13 1.05
N ASN A 234 2.71 4.48 1.48
CA ASN A 234 1.74 5.21 0.67
C ASN A 234 1.75 6.71 1.03
N LEU A 235 2.35 7.52 0.18
CA LEU A 235 2.33 8.99 0.26
C LEU A 235 1.41 9.57 -0.82
N GLY A 236 0.19 9.02 -0.95
CA GLY A 236 -0.88 9.57 -1.77
C GLY A 236 -1.58 10.72 -1.05
N PHE A 237 -1.77 11.85 -1.75
CA PHE A 237 -2.41 13.05 -1.23
C PHE A 237 -3.47 13.56 -2.22
N SER A 238 -4.73 13.30 -1.90
CA SER A 238 -5.90 13.61 -2.75
C SER A 238 -5.92 15.08 -3.21
N GLY A 239 -5.85 15.32 -4.54
CA GLY A 239 -5.77 16.66 -5.12
C GLY A 239 -4.45 17.41 -4.85
N ASN A 240 -3.51 16.82 -4.08
CA ASN A 240 -2.33 17.50 -3.53
C ASN A 240 -1.01 16.75 -3.70
N GLY A 241 -0.97 15.64 -4.42
CA GLY A 241 0.28 15.03 -4.85
C GLY A 241 0.85 15.77 -6.05
N LYS A 242 1.69 16.80 -5.81
CA LYS A 242 2.09 17.80 -6.82
C LYS A 242 3.60 17.95 -7.00
N MET A 243 4.37 16.91 -6.71
CA MET A 243 5.84 16.92 -6.83
C MET A 243 6.50 18.10 -6.07
N GLU A 244 5.96 18.48 -4.92
CA GLU A 244 6.45 19.61 -4.14
C GLU A 244 7.74 19.26 -3.42
N MET A 245 8.71 20.19 -3.46
CA MET A 245 10.05 19.94 -2.95
C MET A 245 10.07 19.62 -1.45
N GLU A 246 9.17 20.19 -0.67
CA GLU A 246 9.05 19.94 0.78
C GLU A 246 8.66 18.49 1.07
N VAL A 247 7.84 17.87 0.21
CA VAL A 247 7.50 16.45 0.29
C VAL A 247 8.67 15.58 -0.19
N VAL A 248 9.34 15.99 -1.26
CA VAL A 248 10.50 15.27 -1.81
C VAL A 248 11.66 15.24 -0.81
N GLU A 249 11.90 16.33 -0.08
CA GLU A 249 12.92 16.36 0.99
C GLU A 249 12.60 15.38 2.13
N LEU A 250 11.34 15.23 2.50
CA LEU A 250 10.92 14.21 3.47
C LEU A 250 11.12 12.80 2.89
N MET A 251 10.74 12.57 1.63
CA MET A 251 10.94 11.27 0.96
C MET A 251 12.42 10.89 0.90
N ALA A 252 13.30 11.84 0.67
CA ALA A 252 14.76 11.62 0.60
C ALA A 252 15.36 11.05 1.91
N GLU A 253 14.66 11.22 3.05
CA GLU A 253 15.04 10.61 4.33
C GLU A 253 14.80 9.10 4.35
N ILE A 254 13.85 8.59 3.56
CA ILE A 254 13.46 7.18 3.55
C ILE A 254 14.49 6.36 2.76
N ASP A 255 15.00 5.31 3.36
CA ASP A 255 15.85 4.34 2.66
C ASP A 255 14.95 3.34 1.90
N ALA A 256 14.57 3.71 0.68
CA ALA A 256 13.62 2.99 -0.15
C ALA A 256 14.29 1.95 -1.06
N SER A 257 13.56 0.88 -1.41
CA SER A 257 13.92 -0.04 -2.49
C SER A 257 13.61 0.55 -3.87
N CYS A 258 12.57 1.39 -3.97
CA CYS A 258 12.18 2.12 -5.16
C CYS A 258 11.30 3.32 -4.78
N TYR A 259 11.51 4.47 -5.42
CA TYR A 259 10.57 5.59 -5.38
C TYR A 259 9.68 5.55 -6.62
N VAL A 260 8.37 5.56 -6.41
CA VAL A 260 7.35 5.62 -7.49
C VAL A 260 6.71 7.00 -7.46
N ILE A 261 6.86 7.76 -8.54
CA ILE A 261 6.37 9.13 -8.67
C ILE A 261 5.12 9.13 -9.57
N ASP A 262 3.95 9.20 -8.95
CA ASP A 262 2.63 9.00 -9.55
C ASP A 262 1.75 10.24 -9.34
N CYS A 263 2.27 11.43 -9.70
CA CYS A 263 1.66 12.72 -9.38
C CYS A 263 0.94 13.40 -10.54
N LEU A 264 1.07 12.91 -11.78
CA LEU A 264 0.57 13.58 -12.97
C LEU A 264 -0.93 13.93 -12.93
N PRO A 265 -1.83 13.09 -12.35
CA PRO A 265 -3.25 13.44 -12.27
C PRO A 265 -3.55 14.79 -11.58
N ASN A 266 -2.65 15.32 -10.75
CA ASN A 266 -2.81 16.60 -10.05
C ASN A 266 -1.96 17.74 -10.62
N LEU A 267 -1.29 17.54 -11.76
CA LEU A 267 -0.38 18.51 -12.36
C LEU A 267 -0.87 18.92 -13.76
N GLU A 268 -0.64 20.18 -14.07
CA GLU A 268 -0.72 20.68 -15.43
C GLU A 268 0.63 20.45 -16.15
N PRO A 269 0.67 20.38 -17.51
CA PRO A 269 1.89 20.09 -18.25
C PRO A 269 3.08 21.02 -17.90
N LYS A 270 2.79 22.28 -17.63
CA LYS A 270 3.80 23.25 -17.17
C LYS A 270 4.43 22.83 -15.83
N GLU A 271 3.60 22.43 -14.87
CA GLU A 271 4.08 21.99 -13.54
C GLU A 271 4.88 20.69 -13.66
N VAL A 272 4.48 19.76 -14.55
CA VAL A 272 5.27 18.54 -14.83
C VAL A 272 6.66 18.91 -15.35
N THR A 273 6.74 19.83 -16.33
CA THR A 273 8.02 20.32 -16.88
C THR A 273 8.91 20.96 -15.80
N GLU A 274 8.33 21.79 -14.94
CA GLU A 274 9.07 22.55 -13.93
C GLU A 274 9.53 21.69 -12.74
N ARG A 275 8.80 20.62 -12.37
CA ARG A 275 8.98 19.93 -11.10
C ARG A 275 9.64 18.55 -11.20
N THR A 276 9.54 17.87 -12.36
CA THR A 276 10.05 16.50 -12.49
C THR A 276 11.55 16.42 -12.32
N GLU A 277 12.33 17.25 -13.02
CA GLU A 277 13.79 17.18 -12.94
C GLU A 277 14.33 17.58 -11.55
N PRO A 278 13.89 18.68 -10.92
CA PRO A 278 14.31 19.01 -9.56
C PRO A 278 14.01 17.89 -8.56
N LEU A 279 12.83 17.24 -8.64
CA LEU A 279 12.45 16.11 -7.80
C LEU A 279 13.42 14.95 -7.96
N VAL A 280 13.66 14.53 -9.21
CA VAL A 280 14.56 13.39 -9.49
C VAL A 280 15.98 13.68 -9.03
N ARG A 281 16.51 14.88 -9.30
CA ARG A 281 17.86 15.28 -8.88
C ARG A 281 17.97 15.31 -7.35
N LYS A 282 16.95 15.79 -6.64
CA LYS A 282 16.93 15.80 -5.18
C LYS A 282 16.95 14.40 -4.58
N LEU A 283 16.13 13.48 -5.10
CA LEU A 283 16.14 12.08 -4.67
C LEU A 283 17.49 11.42 -4.99
N ARG A 284 18.06 11.70 -6.16
CA ARG A 284 19.34 11.13 -6.59
C ARG A 284 20.51 11.64 -5.76
N GLU A 285 20.50 12.93 -5.35
CA GLU A 285 21.48 13.50 -4.41
C GLU A 285 21.50 12.73 -3.09
N ALA A 286 20.32 12.47 -2.50
CA ALA A 286 20.20 11.80 -1.22
C ALA A 286 20.38 10.28 -1.32
N ARG A 287 19.95 9.68 -2.42
CA ARG A 287 19.89 8.22 -2.66
C ARG A 287 20.44 7.89 -4.05
N PRO A 288 21.76 7.89 -4.23
CA PRO A 288 22.41 7.81 -5.55
C PRO A 288 22.06 6.58 -6.38
N LYS A 289 21.72 5.45 -5.74
CA LYS A 289 21.49 4.15 -6.40
C LYS A 289 20.05 3.67 -6.33
N THR A 290 19.17 4.31 -5.54
CA THR A 290 17.78 3.86 -5.38
C THR A 290 17.01 4.06 -6.69
N PRO A 291 16.35 3.03 -7.25
CA PRO A 291 15.52 3.16 -8.44
C PRO A 291 14.43 4.22 -8.27
N ILE A 292 14.15 4.96 -9.35
CA ILE A 292 13.05 5.93 -9.42
C ILE A 292 12.19 5.55 -10.62
N LEU A 293 10.91 5.28 -10.39
CA LEU A 293 9.91 5.00 -11.42
C LEU A 293 9.02 6.23 -11.62
N LEU A 294 9.09 6.84 -12.80
CA LEU A 294 8.19 7.90 -13.23
C LEU A 294 6.96 7.28 -13.89
N VAL A 295 5.77 7.73 -13.49
CA VAL A 295 4.50 7.15 -13.94
C VAL A 295 3.69 8.21 -14.67
N GLU A 296 3.21 7.89 -15.88
CA GLU A 296 2.28 8.73 -16.62
C GLU A 296 0.90 8.79 -15.99
N ASP A 297 0.13 9.82 -16.34
CA ASP A 297 -1.29 9.84 -16.01
C ASP A 297 -2.05 8.77 -16.81
N ARG A 298 -3.04 8.16 -16.17
CA ARG A 298 -3.97 7.21 -16.79
C ARG A 298 -4.78 7.94 -17.86
N SER A 299 -5.09 7.25 -18.96
CA SER A 299 -6.04 7.81 -19.92
C SER A 299 -7.41 7.99 -19.25
N TYR A 300 -7.98 9.20 -19.35
CA TYR A 300 -9.37 9.38 -18.93
C TYR A 300 -10.29 8.48 -19.74
N SER A 301 -11.21 7.77 -19.09
CA SER A 301 -12.10 6.80 -19.76
C SER A 301 -12.96 7.43 -20.86
N ASP A 302 -13.27 8.72 -20.77
CA ASP A 302 -14.05 9.48 -21.74
C ASP A 302 -13.19 10.31 -22.74
N ALA A 303 -11.86 10.18 -22.69
CA ALA A 303 -10.94 10.90 -23.58
C ALA A 303 -11.16 10.60 -25.07
N PHE A 304 -11.79 9.47 -25.41
CA PHE A 304 -12.13 9.13 -26.80
C PHE A 304 -13.16 10.11 -27.41
N LEU A 305 -13.97 10.79 -26.59
CA LEU A 305 -14.91 11.83 -27.02
C LEU A 305 -14.55 13.22 -26.50
N VAL A 306 -13.98 13.31 -25.27
CA VAL A 306 -13.68 14.58 -24.61
C VAL A 306 -12.26 15.02 -24.98
N THR A 307 -12.15 15.82 -26.05
CA THR A 307 -10.87 16.27 -26.62
C THR A 307 -9.96 16.93 -25.59
N SER A 308 -10.49 17.81 -24.74
CA SER A 308 -9.69 18.50 -23.70
C SER A 308 -9.04 17.55 -22.71
N LYS A 309 -9.67 16.44 -22.36
CA LYS A 309 -9.09 15.41 -21.48
C LYS A 309 -8.01 14.61 -22.19
N ARG A 310 -8.23 14.28 -23.45
CA ARG A 310 -7.21 13.63 -24.28
C ARG A 310 -5.96 14.52 -24.41
N GLU A 311 -6.13 15.77 -24.80
CA GLU A 311 -5.04 16.73 -24.94
C GLU A 311 -4.27 16.93 -23.60
N ARG A 312 -4.98 16.99 -22.47
CA ARG A 312 -4.35 17.09 -21.16
C ARG A 312 -3.47 15.86 -20.87
N ASN A 313 -3.94 14.64 -21.13
CA ASN A 313 -3.13 13.44 -21.00
C ASN A 313 -1.89 13.49 -21.93
N GLU A 314 -2.08 13.80 -23.22
CA GLU A 314 -1.01 13.88 -24.21
C GLU A 314 0.07 14.90 -23.81
N TYR A 315 -0.32 16.12 -23.43
CA TYR A 315 0.63 17.16 -23.05
C TYR A 315 1.36 16.85 -21.73
N SER A 316 0.67 16.34 -20.73
CA SER A 316 1.30 15.98 -19.46
C SER A 316 2.28 14.81 -19.62
N ARG A 317 1.93 13.80 -20.42
CA ARG A 317 2.79 12.67 -20.74
C ARG A 317 4.00 13.11 -21.56
N HIS A 318 3.79 13.97 -22.57
CA HIS A 318 4.89 14.53 -23.34
C HIS A 318 5.88 15.31 -22.46
N ALA A 319 5.37 16.10 -21.51
CA ALA A 319 6.21 16.83 -20.57
C ALA A 319 7.04 15.88 -19.68
N LEU A 320 6.42 14.81 -19.16
CA LEU A 320 7.12 13.81 -18.34
C LEU A 320 8.16 13.04 -19.15
N HIS A 321 7.79 12.58 -20.35
CA HIS A 321 8.69 11.85 -21.25
C HIS A 321 9.90 12.72 -21.64
N SER A 322 9.67 14.01 -21.91
CA SER A 322 10.75 14.96 -22.24
C SER A 322 11.70 15.16 -21.05
N ALA A 323 11.18 15.28 -19.83
CA ALA A 323 11.98 15.37 -18.61
C ALA A 323 12.79 14.07 -18.37
N HIS A 324 12.16 12.90 -18.56
CA HIS A 324 12.83 11.60 -18.47
C HIS A 324 13.99 11.50 -19.49
N ALA A 325 13.75 11.89 -20.75
CA ALA A 325 14.78 11.83 -21.81
C ALA A 325 15.96 12.75 -21.48
N ARG A 326 15.73 13.99 -21.02
CA ARG A 326 16.80 14.92 -20.60
C ARG A 326 17.62 14.37 -19.44
N LEU A 327 16.96 13.87 -18.38
CA LEU A 327 17.63 13.26 -17.22
C LEU A 327 18.51 12.07 -17.63
N ARG A 328 18.00 11.22 -18.53
CA ARG A 328 18.78 10.10 -19.08
C ARG A 328 19.97 10.59 -19.91
N GLY A 329 19.77 11.63 -20.73
CA GLY A 329 20.84 12.29 -21.50
C GLY A 329 21.92 12.90 -20.62
N ASP A 330 21.55 13.41 -19.44
CA ASP A 330 22.47 13.95 -18.42
C ASP A 330 23.16 12.83 -17.58
N GLY A 331 22.93 11.55 -17.92
CA GLY A 331 23.57 10.43 -17.24
C GLY A 331 22.90 9.99 -15.92
N VAL A 332 21.66 10.37 -15.66
CA VAL A 332 20.92 9.88 -14.48
C VAL A 332 20.57 8.41 -14.70
N GLU A 333 21.21 7.54 -13.94
CA GLU A 333 20.98 6.10 -13.96
C GLU A 333 19.85 5.66 -13.01
N GLY A 334 19.35 4.41 -13.19
CA GLY A 334 18.29 3.84 -12.34
C GLY A 334 16.96 4.58 -12.41
N LEU A 335 16.70 5.25 -13.54
CA LEU A 335 15.46 5.95 -13.83
C LEU A 335 14.60 5.11 -14.77
N PHE A 336 13.42 4.71 -14.30
CA PHE A 336 12.46 3.87 -14.98
C PHE A 336 11.21 4.67 -15.35
N TYR A 337 10.42 4.12 -16.27
CA TYR A 337 9.23 4.79 -16.80
C TYR A 337 8.07 3.80 -16.94
N LEU A 338 6.86 4.23 -16.64
CA LEU A 338 5.64 3.47 -16.82
C LEU A 338 4.63 4.29 -17.60
N ASP A 339 4.26 3.78 -18.78
CA ASP A 339 3.28 4.39 -19.67
C ASP A 339 1.86 4.34 -19.07
N GLY A 340 1.05 5.36 -19.36
CA GLY A 340 -0.28 5.54 -18.78
C GLY A 340 -1.41 4.81 -19.53
N ASP A 341 -1.17 4.34 -20.75
CA ASP A 341 -2.24 3.97 -21.68
C ASP A 341 -3.13 2.83 -21.19
N PHE A 342 -2.62 1.79 -20.61
CA PHE A 342 -3.43 0.63 -20.25
C PHE A 342 -3.59 0.44 -18.74
N LEU A 343 -3.22 1.46 -17.95
CA LEU A 343 -3.31 1.37 -16.48
C LEU A 343 -4.73 1.10 -15.96
N LEU A 344 -5.77 1.52 -16.69
CA LEU A 344 -7.18 1.29 -16.35
C LEU A 344 -7.88 0.26 -17.26
N GLY A 345 -7.16 -0.29 -18.25
CA GLY A 345 -7.72 -1.11 -19.33
C GLY A 345 -8.28 -0.29 -20.48
N ALA A 346 -8.70 -0.99 -21.55
CA ALA A 346 -9.14 -0.37 -22.81
C ALA A 346 -10.66 -0.36 -22.99
N ASP A 347 -11.42 -0.89 -22.04
CA ASP A 347 -12.89 -1.05 -22.11
C ASP A 347 -13.67 0.09 -21.44
N ASN A 348 -12.98 1.07 -20.86
CA ASN A 348 -13.52 2.20 -20.12
C ASN A 348 -14.27 1.86 -18.81
N GLU A 349 -14.22 0.60 -18.31
CA GLU A 349 -14.90 0.15 -17.10
C GLU A 349 -14.05 0.31 -15.83
N GLY A 350 -12.80 0.77 -15.97
CA GLY A 350 -11.85 0.85 -14.88
C GLY A 350 -12.01 2.04 -13.93
N THR A 351 -12.98 2.95 -14.15
CA THR A 351 -13.12 4.19 -13.37
C THR A 351 -14.53 4.45 -12.87
N VAL A 352 -14.62 5.30 -11.83
CA VAL A 352 -15.89 5.79 -11.27
C VAL A 352 -16.35 7.10 -11.95
N ASP A 353 -15.39 7.95 -12.32
CA ASP A 353 -15.64 9.33 -12.79
C ASP A 353 -14.73 9.75 -13.96
N SER A 354 -14.33 8.79 -14.77
CA SER A 354 -13.36 8.85 -15.84
C SER A 354 -11.87 8.95 -15.42
N SER A 355 -11.57 9.18 -14.14
CA SER A 355 -10.22 9.33 -13.60
C SER A 355 -9.92 8.37 -12.45
N HIS A 356 -10.76 8.38 -11.39
CA HIS A 356 -10.53 7.56 -10.20
C HIS A 356 -10.89 6.10 -10.45
N PRO A 357 -9.98 5.16 -10.13
CA PRO A 357 -10.19 3.75 -10.40
C PRO A 357 -11.34 3.14 -9.59
N THR A 358 -12.10 2.23 -10.21
CA THR A 358 -12.83 1.19 -9.49
C THR A 358 -11.87 0.15 -8.94
N ASP A 359 -12.37 -0.83 -8.15
CA ASP A 359 -11.56 -1.98 -7.74
C ASP A 359 -10.93 -2.71 -8.96
N LEU A 360 -11.68 -2.81 -10.06
CA LEU A 360 -11.16 -3.36 -11.33
C LEU A 360 -9.99 -2.53 -11.87
N GLY A 361 -10.11 -1.20 -11.87
CA GLY A 361 -9.05 -0.29 -12.29
C GLY A 361 -7.82 -0.41 -11.39
N PHE A 362 -7.98 -0.55 -10.08
CA PHE A 362 -6.87 -0.77 -9.15
C PHE A 362 -6.14 -2.10 -9.39
N PHE A 363 -6.88 -3.17 -9.70
CA PHE A 363 -6.27 -4.46 -10.07
C PHE A 363 -5.43 -4.35 -11.33
N ARG A 364 -5.96 -3.69 -12.38
CA ARG A 364 -5.25 -3.45 -13.65
C ARG A 364 -3.99 -2.60 -13.45
N GLN A 365 -4.09 -1.54 -12.64
CA GLN A 365 -2.91 -0.77 -12.27
C GLN A 365 -1.87 -1.63 -11.55
N ALA A 366 -2.29 -2.43 -10.59
CA ALA A 366 -1.38 -3.33 -9.88
C ALA A 366 -0.68 -4.30 -10.84
N ASP A 367 -1.38 -4.83 -11.85
CA ASP A 367 -0.81 -5.70 -12.88
C ASP A 367 0.29 -4.96 -13.67
N ALA A 368 0.03 -3.71 -14.10
CA ALA A 368 0.99 -2.91 -14.85
C ALA A 368 2.20 -2.50 -14.00
N PHE A 369 1.97 -2.04 -12.77
CA PHE A 369 3.05 -1.71 -11.84
C PHE A 369 3.91 -2.92 -11.50
N GLU A 370 3.32 -4.09 -11.28
CA GLU A 370 4.03 -5.32 -10.94
C GLU A 370 5.01 -5.72 -12.03
N GLN A 371 4.63 -5.60 -13.32
CA GLN A 371 5.50 -5.91 -14.46
C GLN A 371 6.79 -5.08 -14.45
N VAL A 372 6.74 -3.81 -14.02
CA VAL A 372 7.90 -2.94 -13.95
C VAL A 372 8.64 -3.06 -12.62
N LEU A 373 7.90 -3.17 -11.51
CA LEU A 373 8.53 -3.22 -10.18
C LEU A 373 9.22 -4.55 -9.89
N ARG A 374 8.70 -5.67 -10.38
CA ARG A 374 9.28 -7.00 -10.11
C ARG A 374 10.73 -7.12 -10.59
N PRO A 375 11.09 -6.78 -11.85
CA PRO A 375 12.49 -6.77 -12.27
C PRO A 375 13.34 -5.73 -11.55
N ILE A 376 12.80 -4.56 -11.19
CA ILE A 376 13.52 -3.54 -10.41
C ILE A 376 13.92 -4.06 -9.03
N LEU A 377 13.02 -4.78 -8.36
CA LEU A 377 13.20 -5.23 -6.97
C LEU A 377 13.98 -6.53 -6.84
N PHE A 378 13.82 -7.44 -7.79
CA PHE A 378 14.31 -8.82 -7.68
C PHE A 378 15.31 -9.20 -8.79
N GLY A 379 15.58 -8.30 -9.73
CA GLY A 379 16.34 -8.59 -10.94
C GLY A 379 15.51 -9.37 -11.98
N GLU A 380 15.97 -9.39 -13.21
CA GLU A 380 15.42 -10.27 -14.25
C GLU A 380 15.69 -11.73 -13.88
N LYS A 381 14.64 -12.55 -13.80
CA LYS A 381 14.76 -14.02 -13.77
C LYS A 381 14.39 -14.56 -15.11
#